data_3122d05860a8ebe87cccba3a0c648216
#
_entry.id   3122d05860a8ebe87cccba3a0c648216
#
_cell.length_a   1.000
_cell.length_b   1.000
_cell.length_c   1.000
_cell.angle_alpha   90.00
_cell.angle_beta   90.00
_cell.angle_gamma   90.00
#
_symmetry.space_group_name_H-M   'P 1'
#
loop_
_entity.id
_entity.type
_entity.pdbx_description
1 polymer ?
#
loop_
_entity_poly.entity_id
_entity_poly.type
_entity_poly.pdbx_seq_one_letter_code
_entity_poly.pdbx_strand_id
1 'polypeptide(L)'
;MRPWVLLLAVTTLSGPALAQSSLRATVDKRTEAVLPKVVAWRRDIHQHPELSNQEVRTAKLVADHLRSLGIEVRTGVAKNGVVGVLRGAKPGPVVALRADMDALPVTELVDLPFKSVARGTWNGQDVGIMHACGHDNHVAILMGAAEVLAGMKSDLAGTVVFLFQPAEEGVPQGDVGGAGEMIKEGALQNPAPSAIFGLHVWPFPTGVVGVRSGPLMAASDWLYITVKGKQTHGAQPWGGVDPIVVSSQIILGLQTITSRQIDVTKVPAIITLGRIQGGNRGNIIPDSVIMEGTVRTFDETMRADIKERIRRTAEQIATSAGATATVNFGSGNNPVTYNDPALTERMMPTLKRVAGDSNVVTSPLSTPAEDFALYQKQIPGMFFFLGITPREKDYMTVPKNHSPYFFADEAALPVGVRLMASVALDYLASKPVTP
;
A
#
# COMPACT_ATOMS: atom_id res chain seq x y z
N MET A 1 33.64 18.12 -68.07
CA MET A 1 32.57 17.72 -67.19
C MET A 1 33.18 16.84 -66.10
N ARG A 2 33.24 17.31 -64.85
CA ARG A 2 33.72 16.51 -63.70
C ARG A 2 32.50 16.03 -62.93
N PRO A 3 32.40 14.74 -62.54
CA PRO A 3 31.29 14.27 -61.72
C PRO A 3 31.51 14.65 -60.25
N TRP A 4 30.49 15.24 -59.63
CA TRP A 4 30.43 15.47 -58.22
C TRP A 4 30.04 14.17 -57.53
N VAL A 5 30.93 13.64 -56.70
CA VAL A 5 30.62 12.51 -55.79
C VAL A 5 30.01 13.10 -54.54
N LEU A 6 28.71 12.84 -54.32
CA LEU A 6 28.01 13.15 -53.07
C LEU A 6 28.39 12.07 -52.02
N LEU A 7 29.22 12.43 -51.08
CA LEU A 7 29.43 11.60 -49.87
C LEU A 7 28.23 11.79 -48.95
N LEU A 8 27.34 10.79 -48.88
CA LEU A 8 26.33 10.69 -47.82
C LEU A 8 27.03 10.34 -46.49
N ALA A 9 27.13 11.29 -45.60
CA ALA A 9 27.50 11.04 -44.20
C ALA A 9 26.32 10.37 -43.49
N VAL A 10 26.39 9.05 -43.32
CA VAL A 10 25.49 8.31 -42.46
C VAL A 10 25.94 8.53 -41.02
N THR A 11 25.34 9.52 -40.34
CA THR A 11 25.52 9.73 -38.91
C THR A 11 24.73 8.66 -38.17
N THR A 12 25.42 7.63 -37.68
CA THR A 12 24.83 6.60 -36.81
C THR A 12 24.53 7.22 -35.45
N LEU A 13 23.27 7.60 -35.20
CA LEU A 13 22.70 7.96 -33.90
C LEU A 13 22.48 6.68 -33.04
N SER A 14 23.54 5.93 -32.74
CA SER A 14 23.41 4.60 -32.14
C SER A 14 23.92 4.46 -30.69
N GLY A 15 24.47 5.51 -30.08
CA GLY A 15 25.08 5.38 -28.74
C GLY A 15 24.10 5.17 -27.57
N PRO A 16 23.12 6.06 -27.30
CA PRO A 16 22.29 5.99 -26.09
C PRO A 16 21.29 4.82 -26.09
N ALA A 17 20.67 4.53 -27.24
CA ALA A 17 19.67 3.45 -27.35
C ALA A 17 20.28 2.05 -27.20
N LEU A 18 21.48 1.82 -27.73
CA LEU A 18 22.22 0.57 -27.57
C LEU A 18 22.69 0.37 -26.12
N ALA A 19 23.18 1.40 -25.47
CA ALA A 19 23.58 1.36 -24.06
C ALA A 19 22.38 1.02 -23.15
N GLN A 20 21.22 1.62 -23.37
CA GLN A 20 20.02 1.32 -22.60
C GLN A 20 19.47 -0.08 -22.86
N SER A 21 19.57 -0.59 -24.09
CA SER A 21 19.23 -1.97 -24.42
C SER A 21 20.12 -2.99 -23.70
N SER A 22 21.43 -2.72 -23.59
CA SER A 22 22.38 -3.59 -22.88
C SER A 22 22.13 -3.62 -21.38
N LEU A 23 21.75 -2.49 -20.76
CA LEU A 23 21.40 -2.43 -19.33
C LEU A 23 20.14 -3.24 -19.02
N ARG A 24 19.15 -3.20 -19.91
CA ARG A 24 17.91 -4.00 -19.78
C ARG A 24 18.18 -5.50 -19.83
N ALA A 25 18.96 -5.96 -20.81
CA ALA A 25 19.38 -7.36 -20.88
C ALA A 25 20.18 -7.79 -19.63
N THR A 26 20.93 -6.87 -19.04
CA THR A 26 21.65 -7.13 -17.78
C THR A 26 20.68 -7.29 -16.61
N VAL A 27 19.61 -6.50 -16.52
CA VAL A 27 18.55 -6.68 -15.51
C VAL A 27 17.93 -8.07 -15.64
N ASP A 28 17.55 -8.48 -16.86
CA ASP A 28 16.93 -9.79 -17.09
C ASP A 28 17.87 -10.93 -16.65
N LYS A 29 19.10 -10.94 -17.12
CA LYS A 29 20.10 -11.95 -16.75
C LYS A 29 20.37 -12.01 -15.25
N ARG A 30 20.47 -10.86 -14.58
CA ARG A 30 20.72 -10.82 -13.13
C ARG A 30 19.47 -11.25 -12.35
N THR A 31 18.27 -10.93 -12.83
CA THR A 31 17.02 -11.42 -12.24
C THR A 31 16.95 -12.95 -12.30
N GLU A 32 17.27 -13.56 -13.44
CA GLU A 32 17.34 -15.02 -13.56
C GLU A 32 18.34 -15.63 -12.57
N ALA A 33 19.50 -15.01 -12.42
CA ALA A 33 20.55 -15.49 -11.51
C ALA A 33 20.16 -15.39 -10.02
N VAL A 34 19.40 -14.35 -9.61
CA VAL A 34 19.00 -14.17 -8.21
C VAL A 34 17.69 -14.91 -7.87
N LEU A 35 16.90 -15.33 -8.86
CA LEU A 35 15.58 -15.91 -8.66
C LEU A 35 15.53 -17.08 -7.67
N PRO A 36 16.48 -18.04 -7.65
CA PRO A 36 16.45 -19.10 -6.64
C PRO A 36 16.52 -18.56 -5.20
N LYS A 37 17.27 -17.48 -4.98
CA LYS A 37 17.35 -16.82 -3.67
C LYS A 37 16.03 -16.11 -3.33
N VAL A 38 15.42 -15.41 -4.31
CA VAL A 38 14.14 -14.70 -4.13
C VAL A 38 13.05 -15.68 -3.71
N VAL A 39 12.96 -16.84 -4.36
CA VAL A 39 12.02 -17.91 -3.97
C VAL A 39 12.32 -18.41 -2.57
N ALA A 40 13.60 -18.65 -2.25
CA ALA A 40 13.99 -19.13 -0.92
C ALA A 40 13.65 -18.10 0.18
N TRP A 41 13.94 -16.82 -0.03
CA TRP A 41 13.58 -15.75 0.92
C TRP A 41 12.07 -15.62 1.10
N ARG A 42 11.30 -15.64 0.01
CA ARG A 42 9.84 -15.58 0.06
C ARG A 42 9.28 -16.72 0.92
N ARG A 43 9.71 -17.96 0.68
CA ARG A 43 9.24 -19.14 1.42
C ARG A 43 9.67 -19.10 2.88
N ASP A 44 10.90 -18.68 3.15
CA ASP A 44 11.42 -18.56 4.50
C ASP A 44 10.67 -17.49 5.33
N ILE A 45 10.39 -16.31 4.75
CA ILE A 45 9.61 -15.26 5.39
C ILE A 45 8.16 -15.73 5.60
N HIS A 46 7.56 -16.40 4.60
CA HIS A 46 6.21 -16.93 4.69
C HIS A 46 6.05 -17.97 5.82
N GLN A 47 7.05 -18.83 5.98
CA GLN A 47 7.06 -19.87 7.01
C GLN A 47 7.28 -19.31 8.42
N HIS A 48 7.89 -18.12 8.53
CA HIS A 48 8.23 -17.47 9.79
C HIS A 48 7.66 -16.04 9.84
N PRO A 49 6.33 -15.88 9.70
CA PRO A 49 5.71 -14.56 9.64
C PRO A 49 5.74 -13.88 11.00
N GLU A 50 5.88 -12.57 10.98
CA GLU A 50 5.91 -11.71 12.16
C GLU A 50 4.82 -10.64 12.06
N LEU A 51 4.07 -10.42 13.15
CA LEU A 51 3.02 -9.40 13.19
C LEU A 51 3.61 -7.99 13.15
N SER A 52 2.77 -7.03 12.79
CA SER A 52 3.11 -5.60 12.78
C SER A 52 3.85 -5.17 14.06
N ASN A 53 4.96 -4.45 13.89
CA ASN A 53 5.89 -4.04 14.95
C ASN A 53 6.66 -5.19 15.65
N GLN A 54 6.58 -6.41 15.14
CA GLN A 54 7.31 -7.58 15.65
C GLN A 54 8.25 -8.19 14.59
N GLU A 55 8.48 -7.54 13.47
CA GLU A 55 9.21 -8.01 12.27
C GLU A 55 10.74 -8.03 12.47
N VAL A 56 11.20 -8.47 13.65
CA VAL A 56 12.62 -8.42 14.06
C VAL A 56 13.49 -9.34 13.20
N ARG A 57 13.01 -10.57 12.95
CA ARG A 57 13.71 -11.57 12.15
C ARG A 57 13.78 -11.15 10.69
N THR A 58 12.66 -10.71 10.13
CA THR A 58 12.55 -10.23 8.75
C THR A 58 13.43 -9.01 8.52
N ALA A 59 13.38 -8.03 9.42
CA ALA A 59 14.23 -6.84 9.36
C ALA A 59 15.72 -7.19 9.42
N LYS A 60 16.11 -8.17 10.27
CA LYS A 60 17.50 -8.66 10.34
C LYS A 60 17.92 -9.33 9.04
N LEU A 61 17.09 -10.21 8.47
CA LEU A 61 17.35 -10.88 7.20
C LEU A 61 17.61 -9.86 6.08
N VAL A 62 16.75 -8.87 5.96
CA VAL A 62 16.88 -7.78 5.00
C VAL A 62 18.16 -6.98 5.22
N ALA A 63 18.42 -6.54 6.45
CA ALA A 63 19.59 -5.72 6.77
C ALA A 63 20.90 -6.46 6.46
N ASP A 64 20.99 -7.73 6.82
CA ASP A 64 22.18 -8.55 6.59
C ASP A 64 22.40 -8.77 5.09
N HIS A 65 21.33 -9.02 4.33
CA HIS A 65 21.41 -9.12 2.88
C HIS A 65 21.91 -7.83 2.24
N LEU A 66 21.31 -6.68 2.56
CA LEU A 66 21.73 -5.40 2.00
C LEU A 66 23.18 -5.05 2.34
N ARG A 67 23.64 -5.33 3.58
CA ARG A 67 25.04 -5.15 3.98
C ARG A 67 25.98 -6.04 3.17
N SER A 68 25.59 -7.29 2.91
CA SER A 68 26.39 -8.22 2.09
C SER A 68 26.63 -7.73 0.66
N LEU A 69 25.74 -6.86 0.16
CA LEU A 69 25.83 -6.23 -1.16
C LEU A 69 26.63 -4.91 -1.13
N GLY A 70 27.16 -4.50 0.03
CA GLY A 70 27.86 -3.22 0.19
C GLY A 70 26.93 -2.01 0.13
N ILE A 71 25.65 -2.19 0.45
CA ILE A 71 24.65 -1.12 0.59
C ILE A 71 24.77 -0.54 2.00
N GLU A 72 24.73 0.79 2.12
CA GLU A 72 24.68 1.49 3.41
C GLU A 72 23.32 1.21 4.06
N VAL A 73 23.28 0.74 5.32
CA VAL A 73 22.05 0.27 5.97
C VAL A 73 21.83 0.95 7.32
N ARG A 74 20.65 1.53 7.49
CA ARG A 74 20.10 2.02 8.76
C ARG A 74 18.93 1.10 9.17
N THR A 75 18.96 0.60 10.39
CA THR A 75 17.94 -0.27 10.99
C THR A 75 17.24 0.43 12.15
N GLY A 76 16.12 -0.10 12.61
CA GLY A 76 15.36 0.44 13.73
C GLY A 76 14.56 1.68 13.41
N VAL A 77 14.31 1.97 12.13
CA VAL A 77 13.43 3.07 11.70
C VAL A 77 12.00 2.62 11.85
N ALA A 78 11.17 3.39 12.56
CA ALA A 78 9.82 2.95 12.97
C ALA A 78 9.85 1.56 13.66
N LYS A 79 10.74 1.38 14.62
CA LYS A 79 11.06 0.14 15.36
C LYS A 79 11.85 -0.89 14.53
N ASN A 80 11.24 -1.53 13.54
CA ASN A 80 11.84 -2.64 12.78
C ASN A 80 12.16 -2.29 11.32
N GLY A 81 11.87 -1.08 10.86
CA GLY A 81 12.13 -0.69 9.49
C GLY A 81 13.62 -0.65 9.14
N VAL A 82 13.89 -0.96 7.88
CA VAL A 82 15.24 -0.96 7.32
C VAL A 82 15.31 -0.01 6.14
N VAL A 83 16.29 0.89 6.16
CA VAL A 83 16.58 1.83 5.07
C VAL A 83 17.94 1.49 4.49
N GLY A 84 17.98 1.11 3.21
CA GLY A 84 19.21 0.85 2.45
C GLY A 84 19.50 1.98 1.46
N VAL A 85 20.75 2.39 1.33
CA VAL A 85 21.18 3.42 0.37
C VAL A 85 22.26 2.87 -0.55
N LEU A 86 21.90 2.68 -1.82
CA LEU A 86 22.81 2.28 -2.90
C LEU A 86 23.19 3.51 -3.73
N ARG A 87 24.42 3.99 -3.55
CA ARG A 87 24.95 5.08 -4.36
C ARG A 87 25.57 4.53 -5.64
N GLY A 88 25.04 4.92 -6.79
CA GLY A 88 25.61 4.61 -8.11
C GLY A 88 26.95 5.29 -8.32
N ALA A 89 27.69 4.84 -9.32
CA ALA A 89 29.00 5.40 -9.67
C ALA A 89 28.91 6.73 -10.44
N LYS A 90 27.74 7.09 -10.97
CA LYS A 90 27.52 8.32 -11.73
C LYS A 90 26.60 9.25 -10.96
N PRO A 91 26.78 10.58 -11.01
CA PRO A 91 25.85 11.53 -10.40
C PRO A 91 24.49 11.45 -11.05
N GLY A 92 23.43 11.70 -10.26
CA GLY A 92 22.05 11.64 -10.74
C GLY A 92 21.03 11.85 -9.62
N PRO A 93 19.73 11.68 -9.93
CA PRO A 93 18.67 11.84 -8.96
C PRO A 93 18.67 10.70 -7.90
N VAL A 94 17.80 10.87 -6.91
CA VAL A 94 17.56 9.86 -5.88
C VAL A 94 16.16 9.31 -6.07
N VAL A 95 16.00 7.99 -6.04
CA VAL A 95 14.71 7.29 -6.13
C VAL A 95 14.54 6.34 -4.94
N ALA A 96 13.33 6.24 -4.40
CA ALA A 96 13.00 5.27 -3.37
C ALA A 96 12.19 4.10 -3.93
N LEU A 97 12.45 2.90 -3.40
CA LEU A 97 11.66 1.68 -3.61
C LEU A 97 11.19 1.17 -2.25
N ARG A 98 9.91 0.81 -2.12
CA ARG A 98 9.31 0.37 -0.85
C ARG A 98 8.76 -1.05 -0.94
N ALA A 99 8.95 -1.81 0.12
CA ALA A 99 8.22 -3.04 0.46
C ALA A 99 7.81 -3.01 1.92
N ASP A 100 6.62 -3.45 2.23
CA ASP A 100 6.13 -3.74 3.57
C ASP A 100 6.60 -5.12 4.05
N MET A 101 6.62 -5.36 5.38
CA MET A 101 7.23 -6.57 5.96
C MET A 101 6.29 -7.36 6.86
N ASP A 102 5.23 -6.76 7.35
CA ASP A 102 4.39 -7.34 8.40
C ASP A 102 3.44 -8.41 7.90
N ALA A 103 3.08 -9.34 8.80
CA ALA A 103 2.09 -10.38 8.61
C ALA A 103 0.82 -10.08 9.43
N LEU A 104 -0.23 -10.83 9.16
CA LEU A 104 -1.56 -10.66 9.73
C LEU A 104 -1.89 -11.71 10.80
N PRO A 105 -2.76 -11.38 11.77
CA PRO A 105 -3.28 -12.32 12.77
C PRO A 105 -4.31 -13.28 12.14
N VAL A 106 -3.87 -14.11 11.19
CA VAL A 106 -4.66 -15.06 10.42
C VAL A 106 -4.04 -16.45 10.54
N THR A 107 -4.86 -17.49 10.84
CA THR A 107 -4.41 -18.87 10.79
C THR A 107 -4.42 -19.38 9.35
N GLU A 108 -3.27 -19.78 8.82
CA GLU A 108 -3.16 -20.28 7.45
C GLU A 108 -3.85 -21.62 7.26
N LEU A 109 -4.66 -21.74 6.21
CA LEU A 109 -5.37 -22.96 5.83
C LEU A 109 -4.96 -23.50 4.45
N VAL A 110 -3.99 -22.86 3.79
CA VAL A 110 -3.43 -23.36 2.52
C VAL A 110 -2.49 -24.52 2.81
N ASP A 111 -2.53 -25.56 1.97
CA ASP A 111 -1.62 -26.70 2.08
C ASP A 111 -0.37 -26.43 1.23
N LEU A 112 0.67 -25.92 1.89
CA LEU A 112 1.97 -25.58 1.29
C LEU A 112 3.12 -26.22 2.05
N PRO A 113 4.21 -26.63 1.38
CA PRO A 113 5.40 -27.19 2.06
C PRO A 113 6.05 -26.20 3.05
N PHE A 114 5.84 -24.91 2.87
CA PHE A 114 6.34 -23.81 3.69
C PHE A 114 5.22 -23.06 4.41
N LYS A 115 4.08 -23.73 4.64
CA LYS A 115 2.94 -23.20 5.38
C LYS A 115 3.37 -22.68 6.75
N SER A 116 2.80 -21.54 7.13
CA SER A 116 2.96 -21.01 8.48
C SER A 116 2.18 -21.83 9.50
N VAL A 117 2.86 -22.18 10.58
CA VAL A 117 2.26 -22.72 11.82
C VAL A 117 2.53 -21.78 13.00
N ALA A 118 3.01 -20.58 12.71
CA ALA A 118 3.35 -19.59 13.72
C ALA A 118 2.12 -19.12 14.48
N ARG A 119 2.30 -18.86 15.76
CA ARG A 119 1.30 -18.26 16.65
C ARG A 119 1.93 -17.12 17.43
N GLY A 120 1.11 -16.15 17.82
CA GLY A 120 1.53 -15.02 18.61
C GLY A 120 0.36 -14.33 19.29
N THR A 121 0.67 -13.22 19.96
CA THR A 121 -0.35 -12.43 20.65
C THR A 121 -0.64 -11.15 19.87
N TRP A 122 -1.91 -10.90 19.56
CA TRP A 122 -2.42 -9.67 18.97
C TRP A 122 -3.55 -9.10 19.84
N ASN A 123 -3.34 -7.90 20.40
CA ASN A 123 -4.29 -7.24 21.29
C ASN A 123 -4.79 -8.15 22.45
N GLY A 124 -3.88 -8.92 23.04
CA GLY A 124 -4.16 -9.82 24.15
C GLY A 124 -4.79 -11.17 23.77
N GLN A 125 -4.96 -11.45 22.49
CA GLN A 125 -5.51 -12.71 21.98
C GLN A 125 -4.41 -13.58 21.36
N ASP A 126 -4.43 -14.90 21.61
CA ASP A 126 -3.59 -15.87 20.94
C ASP A 126 -4.14 -16.13 19.53
N VAL A 127 -3.34 -15.86 18.50
CA VAL A 127 -3.73 -15.92 17.09
C VAL A 127 -2.72 -16.71 16.26
N GLY A 128 -3.18 -17.33 15.16
CA GLY A 128 -2.28 -17.79 14.11
C GLY A 128 -1.71 -16.58 13.36
N ILE A 129 -0.54 -16.74 12.74
CA ILE A 129 0.11 -15.66 11.98
C ILE A 129 0.36 -16.15 10.56
N MET A 130 0.01 -15.32 9.56
CA MET A 130 0.17 -15.63 8.14
C MET A 130 0.48 -14.36 7.33
N HIS A 131 1.34 -14.46 6.33
CA HIS A 131 1.44 -13.44 5.27
C HIS A 131 0.23 -13.50 4.32
N ALA A 132 -0.97 -13.22 4.87
CA ALA A 132 -2.22 -13.28 4.12
C ALA A 132 -2.45 -12.08 3.19
N CYS A 133 -1.56 -11.09 3.21
CA CYS A 133 -1.54 -9.96 2.27
C CYS A 133 -0.42 -10.07 1.21
N GLY A 134 0.56 -10.95 1.43
CA GLY A 134 1.60 -11.24 0.46
C GLY A 134 2.87 -10.39 0.62
N HIS A 135 3.08 -9.75 1.78
CA HIS A 135 4.25 -8.92 2.06
C HIS A 135 5.57 -9.72 2.01
N ASP A 136 5.55 -11.03 2.27
CA ASP A 136 6.66 -11.96 2.01
C ASP A 136 7.15 -11.89 0.55
N ASN A 137 6.24 -11.74 -0.42
CA ASN A 137 6.58 -11.54 -1.83
C ASN A 137 7.19 -10.15 -2.05
N HIS A 138 6.66 -9.10 -1.42
CA HIS A 138 7.16 -7.73 -1.57
C HIS A 138 8.59 -7.62 -1.05
N VAL A 139 8.87 -8.15 0.15
CA VAL A 139 10.21 -8.19 0.72
C VAL A 139 11.18 -8.94 -0.19
N ALA A 140 10.83 -10.15 -0.61
CA ALA A 140 11.69 -10.97 -1.46
C ALA A 140 11.96 -10.33 -2.82
N ILE A 141 10.95 -9.72 -3.44
CA ILE A 141 11.07 -8.96 -4.69
C ILE A 141 12.05 -7.79 -4.52
N LEU A 142 11.90 -7.00 -3.45
CA LEU A 142 12.74 -5.83 -3.22
C LEU A 142 14.18 -6.21 -2.84
N MET A 143 14.39 -7.30 -2.08
CA MET A 143 15.72 -7.88 -1.84
C MET A 143 16.37 -8.31 -3.15
N GLY A 144 15.62 -8.97 -4.03
CA GLY A 144 16.10 -9.37 -5.36
C GLY A 144 16.44 -8.17 -6.24
N ALA A 145 15.61 -7.14 -6.26
CA ALA A 145 15.87 -5.89 -6.98
C ALA A 145 17.11 -5.17 -6.44
N ALA A 146 17.34 -5.19 -5.13
CA ALA A 146 18.54 -4.62 -4.51
C ALA A 146 19.81 -5.37 -4.97
N GLU A 147 19.80 -6.70 -5.04
CA GLU A 147 20.93 -7.49 -5.54
C GLU A 147 21.20 -7.23 -7.02
N VAL A 148 20.14 -7.15 -7.85
CA VAL A 148 20.25 -6.79 -9.27
C VAL A 148 20.91 -5.42 -9.43
N LEU A 149 20.40 -4.39 -8.74
CA LEU A 149 20.88 -3.01 -8.85
C LEU A 149 22.28 -2.82 -8.26
N ALA A 150 22.59 -3.49 -7.14
CA ALA A 150 23.93 -3.47 -6.56
C ALA A 150 24.98 -4.05 -7.52
N GLY A 151 24.64 -5.13 -8.23
CA GLY A 151 25.50 -5.70 -9.26
C GLY A 151 25.64 -4.84 -10.51
N MET A 152 24.87 -3.75 -10.64
CA MET A 152 24.92 -2.76 -11.72
C MET A 152 25.38 -1.38 -11.23
N LYS A 153 25.95 -1.29 -10.04
CA LYS A 153 26.35 -0.02 -9.38
C LYS A 153 27.20 0.90 -10.28
N SER A 154 28.08 0.34 -11.11
CA SER A 154 28.92 1.10 -12.07
C SER A 154 28.10 1.83 -13.15
N ASP A 155 26.92 1.33 -13.45
CA ASP A 155 26.04 1.84 -14.51
C ASP A 155 24.98 2.80 -13.99
N LEU A 156 24.69 2.76 -12.67
CA LEU A 156 23.67 3.60 -12.06
C LEU A 156 24.08 5.08 -12.04
N ALA A 157 23.20 5.92 -12.59
CA ALA A 157 23.33 7.39 -12.56
C ALA A 157 22.41 7.97 -11.47
N GLY A 158 22.88 7.98 -10.22
CA GLY A 158 22.12 8.45 -9.07
C GLY A 158 22.14 7.48 -7.90
N THR A 159 21.13 7.57 -7.03
CA THR A 159 21.05 6.80 -5.79
C THR A 159 19.69 6.10 -5.68
N VAL A 160 19.68 4.84 -5.22
CA VAL A 160 18.47 4.11 -4.88
C VAL A 160 18.37 3.97 -3.36
N VAL A 161 17.24 4.38 -2.81
CA VAL A 161 16.88 4.19 -1.41
C VAL A 161 15.88 3.04 -1.32
N PHE A 162 16.21 2.00 -0.56
CA PHE A 162 15.34 0.86 -0.30
C PHE A 162 14.67 1.06 1.06
N LEU A 163 13.34 1.04 1.08
CA LEU A 163 12.53 1.17 2.28
C LEU A 163 11.84 -0.16 2.54
N PHE A 164 12.26 -0.87 3.57
CA PHE A 164 11.57 -2.05 4.06
C PHE A 164 10.79 -1.62 5.31
N GLN A 165 9.49 -1.53 5.14
CA GLN A 165 8.58 -0.88 6.08
C GLN A 165 7.90 -1.89 6.98
N PRO A 166 7.87 -1.68 8.32
CA PRO A 166 7.06 -2.45 9.25
C PRO A 166 5.64 -1.91 9.33
N ALA A 167 4.72 -2.72 9.84
CA ALA A 167 3.40 -2.33 10.36
C ALA A 167 2.53 -1.52 9.36
N GLU A 168 2.43 -1.99 8.10
CA GLU A 168 1.51 -1.43 7.10
C GLU A 168 0.05 -1.69 7.47
N GLU A 169 -0.25 -2.91 7.94
CA GLU A 169 -1.59 -3.42 8.27
C GLU A 169 -2.17 -2.80 9.57
N GLY A 170 -1.42 -1.90 10.17
CA GLY A 170 -1.75 -1.25 11.43
C GLY A 170 -0.89 -1.72 12.59
N VAL A 171 -1.02 -1.06 13.72
CA VAL A 171 -0.21 -1.31 14.92
C VAL A 171 -1.05 -1.84 16.07
N PRO A 172 -0.46 -2.57 17.03
CA PRO A 172 -1.11 -2.90 18.29
C PRO A 172 -1.65 -1.65 18.97
N GLN A 173 -2.73 -1.80 19.75
CA GLN A 173 -3.36 -0.68 20.45
C GLN A 173 -2.37 0.08 21.33
N GLY A 174 -2.27 1.40 21.12
CA GLY A 174 -1.37 2.29 21.87
C GLY A 174 0.05 2.39 21.30
N ASP A 175 0.31 1.73 20.18
CA ASP A 175 1.61 1.73 19.51
C ASP A 175 1.68 2.73 18.35
N VAL A 176 2.87 2.92 17.76
CA VAL A 176 3.14 3.71 16.56
C VAL A 176 3.94 2.87 15.55
N GLY A 177 3.80 3.15 14.27
CA GLY A 177 4.50 2.40 13.22
C GLY A 177 4.08 2.82 11.81
N GLY A 178 4.38 1.97 10.85
CA GLY A 178 4.02 2.15 9.44
C GLY A 178 4.77 3.28 8.75
N ALA A 179 4.27 3.67 7.58
CA ALA A 179 4.88 4.73 6.75
C ALA A 179 4.98 6.07 7.47
N GLY A 180 3.98 6.43 8.29
CA GLY A 180 3.97 7.69 9.02
C GLY A 180 5.15 7.83 9.97
N GLU A 181 5.46 6.79 10.74
CA GLU A 181 6.59 6.81 11.67
C GLU A 181 7.93 6.71 10.93
N MET A 182 8.02 5.92 9.85
CA MET A 182 9.21 5.92 8.99
C MET A 182 9.53 7.30 8.42
N ILE A 183 8.53 8.05 7.96
CA ILE A 183 8.70 9.42 7.45
C ILE A 183 9.19 10.35 8.57
N LYS A 184 8.55 10.29 9.73
CA LYS A 184 8.89 11.10 10.90
C LYS A 184 10.33 10.86 11.36
N GLU A 185 10.80 9.61 11.30
CA GLU A 185 12.17 9.22 11.62
C GLU A 185 13.14 9.40 10.45
N GLY A 186 12.73 10.10 9.40
CA GLY A 186 13.60 10.55 8.33
C GLY A 186 13.94 9.47 7.28
N ALA A 187 13.03 8.54 6.99
CA ALA A 187 13.22 7.55 5.92
C ALA A 187 13.34 8.17 4.52
N LEU A 188 12.78 9.36 4.33
CA LEU A 188 12.88 10.16 3.10
C LEU A 188 13.96 11.24 3.18
N GLN A 189 14.96 11.09 4.04
CA GLN A 189 16.03 12.07 4.24
C GLN A 189 17.41 11.41 4.15
N ASN A 190 18.40 12.16 3.68
CA ASN A 190 19.81 11.79 3.68
C ASN A 190 20.15 10.44 3.01
N PRO A 191 19.87 10.28 1.68
CA PRO A 191 19.48 11.31 0.72
C PRO A 191 17.96 11.40 0.53
N ALA A 192 17.44 12.59 0.18
CA ALA A 192 16.03 12.80 -0.10
C ALA A 192 15.68 12.29 -1.51
N PRO A 193 14.76 11.32 -1.67
CA PRO A 193 14.33 10.86 -2.98
C PRO A 193 13.38 11.87 -3.65
N SER A 194 13.48 11.96 -4.97
CA SER A 194 12.61 12.79 -5.80
C SER A 194 11.39 12.05 -6.35
N ALA A 195 11.34 10.73 -6.18
CA ALA A 195 10.19 9.88 -6.47
C ALA A 195 10.27 8.59 -5.65
N ILE A 196 9.10 7.94 -5.47
CA ILE A 196 9.00 6.66 -4.80
C ILE A 196 8.14 5.68 -5.60
N PHE A 197 8.55 4.40 -5.61
CA PHE A 197 7.81 3.31 -6.22
C PHE A 197 7.54 2.21 -5.20
N GLY A 198 6.32 1.66 -5.26
CA GLY A 198 5.91 0.48 -4.53
C GLY A 198 5.10 -0.46 -5.42
N LEU A 199 5.11 -1.74 -5.10
CA LEU A 199 4.20 -2.71 -5.69
C LEU A 199 3.44 -3.46 -4.59
N HIS A 200 2.24 -3.91 -4.93
CA HIS A 200 1.50 -4.84 -4.10
C HIS A 200 1.08 -6.06 -4.94
N VAL A 201 1.26 -7.25 -4.41
CA VAL A 201 0.74 -8.46 -5.06
C VAL A 201 -0.79 -8.49 -4.95
N TRP A 202 -1.45 -8.76 -6.07
CA TRP A 202 -2.91 -8.65 -6.17
C TRP A 202 -3.49 -9.86 -6.89
N PRO A 203 -4.72 -10.28 -6.61
CA PRO A 203 -5.31 -11.44 -7.26
C PRO A 203 -5.73 -11.19 -8.73
N PHE A 204 -4.84 -10.57 -9.52
CA PHE A 204 -4.89 -10.59 -10.98
C PHE A 204 -4.17 -11.84 -11.52
N PRO A 205 -4.37 -12.21 -12.80
CA PRO A 205 -3.59 -13.28 -13.40
C PRO A 205 -2.08 -13.03 -13.28
N THR A 206 -1.32 -14.08 -13.00
CA THR A 206 0.14 -14.02 -12.79
C THR A 206 0.84 -13.21 -13.87
N GLY A 207 1.63 -12.21 -13.44
CA GLY A 207 2.41 -11.32 -14.28
C GLY A 207 1.63 -10.16 -14.91
N VAL A 208 0.32 -10.06 -14.68
CA VAL A 208 -0.46 -8.85 -15.04
C VAL A 208 -0.10 -7.71 -14.09
N VAL A 209 0.11 -6.52 -14.64
CA VAL A 209 0.39 -5.30 -13.89
C VAL A 209 -0.83 -4.38 -13.94
N GLY A 210 -1.46 -4.19 -12.81
CA GLY A 210 -2.56 -3.23 -12.65
C GLY A 210 -2.02 -1.88 -12.21
N VAL A 211 -2.19 -0.85 -13.02
CA VAL A 211 -1.76 0.52 -12.69
C VAL A 211 -2.82 1.53 -13.12
N ARG A 212 -2.92 2.64 -12.40
CA ARG A 212 -3.84 3.72 -12.71
C ARG A 212 -3.20 5.06 -12.36
N SER A 213 -3.25 6.02 -13.26
CA SER A 213 -2.89 7.41 -13.00
C SER A 213 -3.95 8.07 -12.12
N GLY A 214 -3.55 8.85 -11.14
CA GLY A 214 -4.46 9.42 -10.16
C GLY A 214 -4.83 8.43 -9.04
N PRO A 215 -6.07 8.45 -8.54
CA PRO A 215 -6.48 7.61 -7.42
C PRO A 215 -6.47 6.13 -7.79
N LEU A 216 -5.82 5.30 -6.97
CA LEU A 216 -5.74 3.84 -7.13
C LEU A 216 -6.46 3.12 -6.00
N MET A 217 -6.13 3.43 -4.73
CA MET A 217 -6.78 2.84 -3.55
C MET A 217 -7.43 3.93 -2.69
N ALA A 218 -8.47 3.55 -1.97
CA ALA A 218 -9.26 4.49 -1.20
C ALA A 218 -8.52 5.07 -0.01
N ALA A 219 -8.86 6.32 0.35
CA ALA A 219 -8.62 6.80 1.71
C ALA A 219 -9.41 5.96 2.72
N SER A 220 -8.89 5.82 3.93
CA SER A 220 -9.55 5.14 5.04
C SER A 220 -9.59 6.03 6.27
N ASP A 221 -10.79 6.30 6.76
CA ASP A 221 -10.99 6.98 8.04
C ASP A 221 -11.83 6.10 8.97
N TRP A 222 -11.34 5.92 10.20
CA TRP A 222 -12.14 5.37 11.27
C TRP A 222 -13.18 6.39 11.73
N LEU A 223 -14.42 5.96 11.95
CA LEU A 223 -15.55 6.80 12.35
C LEU A 223 -16.10 6.32 13.69
N TYR A 224 -16.11 7.21 14.67
CA TYR A 224 -16.71 6.99 15.98
C TYR A 224 -17.76 8.03 16.26
N ILE A 225 -18.99 7.59 16.61
CA ILE A 225 -20.09 8.48 16.96
C ILE A 225 -20.63 8.06 18.33
N THR A 226 -20.63 8.97 19.28
CA THR A 226 -21.26 8.79 20.58
C THR A 226 -22.50 9.66 20.66
N VAL A 227 -23.66 9.01 20.86
CA VAL A 227 -24.95 9.68 21.05
C VAL A 227 -25.27 9.63 22.53
N LYS A 228 -25.44 10.78 23.17
CA LYS A 228 -25.88 10.92 24.57
C LYS A 228 -27.32 11.38 24.64
N GLY A 229 -28.12 10.60 25.32
CA GLY A 229 -29.49 10.88 25.65
C GLY A 229 -29.71 11.06 27.14
N LYS A 230 -30.85 10.59 27.64
CA LYS A 230 -31.20 10.62 29.07
C LYS A 230 -31.93 9.33 29.41
N GLN A 231 -31.33 8.55 30.33
CA GLN A 231 -31.88 7.27 30.78
C GLN A 231 -33.24 7.45 31.43
N THR A 232 -34.16 6.51 31.16
CA THR A 232 -35.50 6.44 31.77
C THR A 232 -36.08 5.03 31.68
N HIS A 233 -37.21 4.82 32.33
CA HIS A 233 -37.98 3.56 32.22
C HIS A 233 -38.54 3.41 30.79
N GLY A 234 -38.39 2.24 30.18
CA GLY A 234 -38.83 1.98 28.79
C GLY A 234 -40.34 2.22 28.54
N ALA A 235 -41.19 2.10 29.58
CA ALA A 235 -42.62 2.43 29.48
C ALA A 235 -42.92 3.93 29.72
N GLN A 236 -41.91 4.75 30.02
CA GLN A 236 -42.03 6.19 30.27
C GLN A 236 -41.01 6.99 29.45
N PRO A 237 -40.99 6.83 28.09
CA PRO A 237 -39.97 7.44 27.24
C PRO A 237 -39.97 8.96 27.30
N TRP A 238 -41.10 9.62 27.57
CA TRP A 238 -41.19 11.07 27.74
C TRP A 238 -40.40 11.63 28.94
N GLY A 239 -39.97 10.78 29.87
CA GLY A 239 -39.15 11.16 31.03
C GLY A 239 -37.64 11.26 30.71
N GLY A 240 -37.26 10.81 29.52
CA GLY A 240 -35.87 10.78 29.06
C GLY A 240 -35.69 11.27 27.63
N VAL A 241 -34.56 10.88 27.05
CA VAL A 241 -34.22 11.05 25.62
C VAL A 241 -33.59 9.75 25.15
N ASP A 242 -34.21 9.09 24.17
CA ASP A 242 -33.80 7.76 23.71
C ASP A 242 -32.66 7.83 22.71
N PRO A 243 -31.40 7.51 23.09
CA PRO A 243 -30.27 7.57 22.18
C PRO A 243 -30.27 6.42 21.17
N ILE A 244 -31.03 5.32 21.38
CA ILE A 244 -31.14 4.22 20.42
C ILE A 244 -31.96 4.67 19.21
N VAL A 245 -33.10 5.32 19.44
CA VAL A 245 -33.95 5.86 18.37
C VAL A 245 -33.19 6.95 17.59
N VAL A 246 -32.52 7.87 18.30
CA VAL A 246 -31.69 8.93 17.71
C VAL A 246 -30.55 8.34 16.85
N SER A 247 -29.85 7.31 17.35
CA SER A 247 -28.80 6.61 16.60
C SER A 247 -29.33 5.97 15.31
N SER A 248 -30.53 5.38 15.34
CA SER A 248 -31.18 4.81 14.16
C SER A 248 -31.43 5.87 13.08
N GLN A 249 -31.89 7.07 13.48
CA GLN A 249 -32.09 8.19 12.57
C GLN A 249 -30.76 8.73 12.02
N ILE A 250 -29.72 8.79 12.84
CA ILE A 250 -28.38 9.17 12.38
C ILE A 250 -27.87 8.18 11.34
N ILE A 251 -27.97 6.87 11.57
CA ILE A 251 -27.57 5.84 10.60
C ILE A 251 -28.23 6.07 9.24
N LEU A 252 -29.54 6.26 9.21
CA LEU A 252 -30.28 6.51 7.97
C LEU A 252 -29.89 7.85 7.34
N GLY A 253 -29.72 8.90 8.14
CA GLY A 253 -29.28 10.21 7.69
C GLY A 253 -27.90 10.18 7.02
N LEU A 254 -26.95 9.44 7.59
CA LEU A 254 -25.60 9.31 7.02
C LEU A 254 -25.60 8.64 5.64
N GLN A 255 -26.51 7.68 5.38
CA GLN A 255 -26.61 7.04 4.05
C GLN A 255 -27.08 8.04 2.96
N THR A 256 -27.75 9.14 3.35
CA THR A 256 -28.13 10.18 2.39
C THR A 256 -26.95 11.01 1.90
N ILE A 257 -25.83 11.02 2.62
CA ILE A 257 -24.62 11.74 2.21
C ILE A 257 -24.11 11.17 0.90
N THR A 258 -23.88 9.86 0.84
CA THR A 258 -23.36 9.20 -0.34
C THR A 258 -24.34 9.12 -1.50
N SER A 259 -25.66 9.07 -1.19
CA SER A 259 -26.69 8.92 -2.22
C SER A 259 -27.27 10.25 -2.74
N ARG A 260 -27.15 11.38 -2.00
CA ARG A 260 -27.84 12.64 -2.31
C ARG A 260 -27.01 13.91 -2.18
N GLN A 261 -25.82 13.85 -1.55
CA GLN A 261 -25.11 15.07 -1.17
C GLN A 261 -23.70 15.19 -1.78
N ILE A 262 -23.18 14.14 -2.38
CA ILE A 262 -21.88 14.14 -3.09
C ILE A 262 -22.08 13.87 -4.57
N ASP A 263 -21.14 14.31 -5.39
CA ASP A 263 -21.11 14.02 -6.82
C ASP A 263 -20.57 12.60 -7.07
N VAL A 264 -21.47 11.62 -7.17
CA VAL A 264 -21.14 10.21 -7.40
C VAL A 264 -20.49 9.95 -8.77
N THR A 265 -20.53 10.93 -9.69
CA THR A 265 -19.92 10.78 -11.02
C THR A 265 -18.43 11.02 -11.01
N LYS A 266 -17.90 11.69 -9.99
CA LYS A 266 -16.45 11.91 -9.82
C LYS A 266 -15.75 10.64 -9.35
N VAL A 267 -16.08 10.19 -8.16
CA VAL A 267 -15.55 8.98 -7.53
C VAL A 267 -16.58 8.42 -6.54
N PRO A 268 -16.56 7.11 -6.28
CA PRO A 268 -17.42 6.52 -5.25
C PRO A 268 -16.98 6.92 -3.84
N ALA A 269 -17.93 6.88 -2.90
CA ALA A 269 -17.67 6.95 -1.47
C ALA A 269 -18.53 5.94 -0.71
N ILE A 270 -18.00 5.44 0.40
CA ILE A 270 -18.65 4.45 1.24
C ILE A 270 -18.63 4.95 2.69
N ILE A 271 -19.78 4.96 3.35
CA ILE A 271 -19.91 5.21 4.79
C ILE A 271 -20.50 3.95 5.40
N THR A 272 -19.75 3.28 6.25
CA THR A 272 -20.18 2.07 6.94
C THR A 272 -20.21 2.32 8.44
N LEU A 273 -21.29 1.89 9.10
CA LEU A 273 -21.32 1.70 10.56
C LEU A 273 -21.44 0.20 10.81
N GLY A 274 -20.31 -0.40 11.23
CA GLY A 274 -20.18 -1.85 11.42
C GLY A 274 -20.49 -2.31 12.84
N ARG A 275 -20.51 -1.38 13.81
CA ARG A 275 -20.79 -1.69 15.22
C ARG A 275 -21.68 -0.61 15.83
N ILE A 276 -22.68 -1.05 16.60
CA ILE A 276 -23.52 -0.23 17.46
C ILE A 276 -23.64 -0.89 18.83
N GLN A 277 -23.48 -0.13 19.90
CA GLN A 277 -23.55 -0.62 21.26
C GLN A 277 -24.28 0.39 22.15
N GLY A 278 -25.31 -0.06 22.86
CA GLY A 278 -26.03 0.74 23.84
C GLY A 278 -27.13 -0.06 24.54
N GLY A 279 -27.36 0.25 25.81
CA GLY A 279 -28.32 -0.43 26.66
C GLY A 279 -27.84 -1.81 27.17
N ASN A 280 -28.44 -2.24 28.28
CA ASN A 280 -28.15 -3.54 28.92
C ASN A 280 -29.42 -4.33 29.28
N ARG A 281 -30.59 -3.72 29.15
CA ARG A 281 -31.89 -4.36 29.45
C ARG A 281 -33.03 -3.73 28.65
N GLY A 282 -33.90 -4.56 28.10
CA GLY A 282 -34.94 -4.15 27.15
C GLY A 282 -36.03 -3.20 27.69
N ASN A 283 -36.17 -3.06 29.00
CA ASN A 283 -37.12 -2.12 29.62
C ASN A 283 -36.47 -0.86 30.21
N ILE A 284 -35.23 -0.57 29.82
CA ILE A 284 -34.46 0.61 30.22
C ILE A 284 -33.98 1.31 28.96
N ILE A 285 -34.36 2.58 28.76
CA ILE A 285 -33.75 3.46 27.77
C ILE A 285 -32.38 3.87 28.33
N PRO A 286 -31.24 3.59 27.63
CA PRO A 286 -29.92 3.91 28.13
C PRO A 286 -29.65 5.40 28.10
N ASP A 287 -28.52 5.81 28.70
CA ASP A 287 -28.02 7.19 28.65
C ASP A 287 -27.17 7.47 27.40
N SER A 288 -26.62 6.43 26.77
CA SER A 288 -25.74 6.58 25.61
C SER A 288 -25.75 5.39 24.66
N VAL A 289 -25.36 5.67 23.40
CA VAL A 289 -25.09 4.70 22.35
C VAL A 289 -23.76 5.08 21.69
N ILE A 290 -22.92 4.08 21.41
CA ILE A 290 -21.68 4.22 20.65
C ILE A 290 -21.83 3.51 19.33
N MET A 291 -21.40 4.15 18.24
CA MET A 291 -21.32 3.59 16.90
C MET A 291 -19.90 3.70 16.37
N GLU A 292 -19.45 2.65 15.70
CA GLU A 292 -18.11 2.58 15.09
C GLU A 292 -18.22 2.18 13.61
N GLY A 293 -17.40 2.78 12.78
CA GLY A 293 -17.44 2.53 11.35
C GLY A 293 -16.23 3.02 10.59
N THR A 294 -16.37 3.08 9.27
CA THR A 294 -15.31 3.57 8.37
C THR A 294 -15.89 4.44 7.26
N VAL A 295 -15.05 5.37 6.77
CA VAL A 295 -15.32 6.16 5.57
C VAL A 295 -14.26 5.85 4.53
N ARG A 296 -14.69 5.59 3.29
CA ARG A 296 -13.82 5.34 2.13
C ARG A 296 -14.17 6.31 1.01
N THR A 297 -13.15 6.88 0.37
CA THR A 297 -13.31 7.71 -0.85
C THR A 297 -11.99 7.78 -1.61
N PHE A 298 -12.04 8.28 -2.85
CA PHE A 298 -10.88 8.36 -3.75
C PHE A 298 -10.51 9.81 -4.11
N ASP A 299 -11.04 10.78 -3.37
CA ASP A 299 -10.75 12.21 -3.55
C ASP A 299 -10.63 12.90 -2.20
N GLU A 300 -9.53 13.62 -1.98
CA GLU A 300 -9.23 14.25 -0.68
C GLU A 300 -10.17 15.42 -0.36
N THR A 301 -10.62 16.14 -1.38
CA THR A 301 -11.62 17.24 -1.20
C THR A 301 -12.96 16.67 -0.79
N MET A 302 -13.41 15.62 -1.49
CA MET A 302 -14.63 14.89 -1.14
C MET A 302 -14.52 14.26 0.24
N ARG A 303 -13.32 13.73 0.62
CA ARG A 303 -13.05 13.18 1.96
C ARG A 303 -13.31 14.20 3.05
N ALA A 304 -12.77 15.40 2.90
CA ALA A 304 -12.98 16.50 3.86
C ALA A 304 -14.44 16.92 3.95
N ASP A 305 -15.13 17.06 2.81
CA ASP A 305 -16.54 17.43 2.73
C ASP A 305 -17.45 16.35 3.37
N ILE A 306 -17.19 15.06 3.10
CA ILE A 306 -17.95 13.94 3.71
C ILE A 306 -17.79 13.96 5.23
N LYS A 307 -16.59 14.15 5.76
CA LYS A 307 -16.34 14.21 7.22
C LYS A 307 -17.14 15.34 7.87
N GLU A 308 -17.21 16.49 7.23
CA GLU A 308 -18.01 17.62 7.73
C GLU A 308 -19.52 17.35 7.66
N ARG A 309 -20.00 16.74 6.57
CA ARG A 309 -21.41 16.33 6.43
C ARG A 309 -21.81 15.29 7.47
N ILE A 310 -20.94 14.32 7.76
CA ILE A 310 -21.17 13.32 8.82
C ILE A 310 -21.36 14.01 10.16
N ARG A 311 -20.45 14.92 10.52
CA ARG A 311 -20.52 15.67 11.79
C ARG A 311 -21.83 16.45 11.88
N ARG A 312 -22.09 17.29 10.89
CA ARG A 312 -23.31 18.11 10.84
C ARG A 312 -24.58 17.27 10.91
N THR A 313 -24.67 16.20 10.13
CA THR A 313 -25.87 15.33 10.10
C THR A 313 -26.11 14.69 11.46
N ALA A 314 -25.09 14.13 12.09
CA ALA A 314 -25.24 13.48 13.39
C ALA A 314 -25.62 14.48 14.50
N GLU A 315 -24.96 15.64 14.55
CA GLU A 315 -25.23 16.68 15.54
C GLU A 315 -26.65 17.28 15.40
N GLN A 316 -27.10 17.57 14.18
CA GLN A 316 -28.42 18.16 13.96
C GLN A 316 -29.55 17.17 14.27
N ILE A 317 -29.40 15.90 13.87
CA ILE A 317 -30.39 14.86 14.22
C ILE A 317 -30.48 14.69 15.75
N ALA A 318 -29.34 14.59 16.42
CA ALA A 318 -29.31 14.47 17.88
C ALA A 318 -29.97 15.70 18.57
N THR A 319 -29.61 16.90 18.13
CA THR A 319 -30.15 18.15 18.68
C THR A 319 -31.68 18.23 18.49
N SER A 320 -32.22 17.81 17.34
CA SER A 320 -33.66 17.83 17.07
C SER A 320 -34.45 16.95 18.04
N ALA A 321 -33.84 15.94 18.62
CA ALA A 321 -34.43 15.01 19.58
C ALA A 321 -34.11 15.36 21.04
N GLY A 322 -33.39 16.45 21.32
CA GLY A 322 -32.90 16.81 22.66
C GLY A 322 -31.72 15.97 23.15
N ALA A 323 -31.06 15.24 22.24
CA ALA A 323 -29.82 14.51 22.50
C ALA A 323 -28.58 15.31 22.05
N THR A 324 -27.40 14.77 22.31
CA THR A 324 -26.15 15.27 21.72
C THR A 324 -25.42 14.14 20.99
N ALA A 325 -24.75 14.47 19.88
CA ALA A 325 -23.86 13.56 19.20
C ALA A 325 -22.45 14.14 19.15
N THR A 326 -21.45 13.29 19.38
CA THR A 326 -20.03 13.64 19.21
C THR A 326 -19.45 12.73 18.13
N VAL A 327 -18.82 13.32 17.11
CA VAL A 327 -18.21 12.61 16.00
C VAL A 327 -16.71 12.77 16.04
N ASN A 328 -15.99 11.65 16.08
CA ASN A 328 -14.53 11.61 16.02
C ASN A 328 -14.07 10.73 14.86
N PHE A 329 -13.00 11.15 14.21
CA PHE A 329 -12.26 10.33 13.27
C PHE A 329 -10.97 9.88 13.93
N GLY A 330 -10.77 8.58 14.05
CA GLY A 330 -9.65 7.98 14.77
C GLY A 330 -8.28 8.34 14.19
N SER A 331 -7.24 7.89 14.85
CA SER A 331 -5.86 7.90 14.34
C SER A 331 -5.61 6.73 13.39
N GLY A 332 -4.48 6.75 12.67
CA GLY A 332 -4.14 5.68 11.69
C GLY A 332 -4.98 5.76 10.40
N ASN A 333 -5.43 6.95 10.06
CA ASN A 333 -6.19 7.18 8.84
C ASN A 333 -5.24 7.31 7.64
N ASN A 334 -5.52 6.56 6.56
CA ASN A 334 -4.72 6.63 5.34
C ASN A 334 -5.36 7.59 4.33
N PRO A 335 -4.57 8.47 3.69
CA PRO A 335 -5.04 9.26 2.55
C PRO A 335 -5.28 8.37 1.32
N VAL A 336 -5.79 8.96 0.24
CA VAL A 336 -5.91 8.28 -1.06
C VAL A 336 -4.54 7.86 -1.55
N THR A 337 -4.36 6.58 -1.89
CA THR A 337 -3.19 6.14 -2.65
C THR A 337 -3.30 6.71 -4.05
N TYR A 338 -2.54 7.77 -4.30
CA TYR A 338 -2.66 8.61 -5.48
C TYR A 338 -1.38 8.59 -6.29
N ASN A 339 -1.42 7.94 -7.43
CA ASN A 339 -0.30 7.90 -8.36
C ASN A 339 -0.13 9.24 -9.08
N ASP A 340 1.04 9.83 -8.94
CA ASP A 340 1.37 11.06 -9.66
C ASP A 340 1.21 10.86 -11.18
N PRO A 341 0.37 11.68 -11.86
CA PRO A 341 0.07 11.47 -13.26
C PRO A 341 1.30 11.57 -14.17
N ALA A 342 2.18 12.54 -13.94
CA ALA A 342 3.37 12.75 -14.76
C ALA A 342 4.39 11.62 -14.57
N LEU A 343 4.58 11.17 -13.31
CA LEU A 343 5.44 10.03 -13.00
C LEU A 343 4.86 8.73 -13.60
N THR A 344 3.55 8.53 -13.51
CA THR A 344 2.89 7.33 -14.04
C THR A 344 3.01 7.27 -15.56
N GLU A 345 2.74 8.37 -16.27
CA GLU A 345 2.91 8.46 -17.72
C GLU A 345 4.36 8.18 -18.14
N ARG A 346 5.31 8.78 -17.43
CA ARG A 346 6.74 8.59 -17.66
C ARG A 346 7.19 7.14 -17.50
N MET A 347 6.64 6.40 -16.53
CA MET A 347 7.04 5.03 -16.21
C MET A 347 6.21 3.98 -16.94
N MET A 348 5.10 4.33 -17.55
CA MET A 348 4.25 3.41 -18.31
C MET A 348 5.02 2.60 -19.38
N PRO A 349 5.93 3.20 -20.18
CA PRO A 349 6.74 2.42 -21.13
C PRO A 349 7.64 1.38 -20.46
N THR A 350 8.11 1.63 -19.24
CA THR A 350 8.90 0.68 -18.47
C THR A 350 8.06 -0.50 -18.04
N LEU A 351 6.87 -0.27 -17.49
CA LEU A 351 5.94 -1.33 -17.08
C LEU A 351 5.58 -2.22 -18.28
N LYS A 352 5.18 -1.61 -19.39
CA LYS A 352 4.80 -2.32 -20.65
C LYS A 352 5.95 -3.15 -21.22
N ARG A 353 7.15 -2.62 -21.22
CA ARG A 353 8.33 -3.32 -21.69
C ARG A 353 8.65 -4.55 -20.83
N VAL A 354 8.51 -4.45 -19.51
CA VAL A 354 8.87 -5.55 -18.59
C VAL A 354 7.77 -6.61 -18.53
N ALA A 355 6.53 -6.20 -18.42
CA ALA A 355 5.41 -7.14 -18.28
C ALA A 355 4.80 -7.59 -19.62
N GLY A 356 5.08 -6.85 -20.71
CA GLY A 356 4.40 -6.97 -22.01
C GLY A 356 3.17 -6.06 -22.09
N ASP A 357 2.95 -5.45 -23.24
CA ASP A 357 1.87 -4.45 -23.45
C ASP A 357 0.49 -4.96 -23.03
N SER A 358 0.15 -6.20 -23.39
CA SER A 358 -1.13 -6.83 -23.07
C SER A 358 -1.30 -7.17 -21.60
N ASN A 359 -0.23 -7.21 -20.83
CA ASN A 359 -0.27 -7.51 -19.40
C ASN A 359 -0.30 -6.24 -18.52
N VAL A 360 -0.20 -5.04 -19.10
CA VAL A 360 -0.36 -3.80 -18.32
C VAL A 360 -1.78 -3.27 -18.54
N VAL A 361 -2.56 -3.30 -17.47
CA VAL A 361 -3.99 -2.94 -17.50
C VAL A 361 -4.26 -1.73 -16.60
N THR A 362 -5.27 -0.94 -16.99
CA THR A 362 -5.78 0.09 -16.08
C THR A 362 -6.52 -0.58 -14.92
N SER A 363 -5.96 -0.47 -13.70
CA SER A 363 -6.61 -1.03 -12.52
C SER A 363 -7.95 -0.33 -12.25
N PRO A 364 -9.01 -1.06 -11.90
CA PRO A 364 -10.17 -0.44 -11.27
C PRO A 364 -9.78 0.23 -9.96
N LEU A 365 -10.63 1.14 -9.48
CA LEU A 365 -10.48 1.70 -8.13
C LEU A 365 -10.59 0.57 -7.10
N SER A 366 -9.69 0.55 -6.12
CA SER A 366 -9.64 -0.47 -5.07
C SER A 366 -10.02 0.13 -3.72
N THR A 367 -11.01 -0.43 -3.05
CA THR A 367 -11.55 0.10 -1.78
C THR A 367 -10.71 -0.17 -0.52
N PRO A 368 -9.83 -1.17 -0.42
CA PRO A 368 -8.79 -1.21 0.60
C PRO A 368 -7.94 0.07 0.59
N ALA A 369 -7.31 0.37 1.72
CA ALA A 369 -6.39 1.49 1.87
C ALA A 369 -4.95 0.97 2.00
N GLU A 370 -3.98 1.85 1.80
CA GLU A 370 -2.55 1.53 1.80
C GLU A 370 -1.79 2.76 2.35
N ASP A 371 -0.93 2.56 3.34
CA ASP A 371 -0.21 3.65 3.99
C ASP A 371 0.97 4.20 3.14
N PHE A 372 1.33 3.55 2.04
CA PHE A 372 2.20 4.11 0.99
C PHE A 372 1.72 5.48 0.54
N ALA A 373 0.43 5.74 0.64
CA ALA A 373 -0.18 7.05 0.40
C ALA A 373 0.45 8.18 1.21
N LEU A 374 0.98 7.90 2.40
CA LEU A 374 1.68 8.89 3.22
C LEU A 374 2.99 9.34 2.60
N TYR A 375 3.74 8.44 1.96
CA TYR A 375 4.92 8.83 1.17
C TYR A 375 4.52 9.65 -0.06
N GLN A 376 3.41 9.29 -0.72
CA GLN A 376 2.90 10.03 -1.89
C GLN A 376 2.42 11.45 -1.54
N LYS A 377 2.14 11.73 -0.27
CA LYS A 377 1.90 13.10 0.22
C LYS A 377 3.19 13.92 0.35
N GLN A 378 4.35 13.29 0.40
CA GLN A 378 5.64 13.97 0.56
C GLN A 378 6.36 14.18 -0.77
N ILE A 379 6.31 13.17 -1.65
CA ILE A 379 7.03 13.14 -2.93
C ILE A 379 6.17 12.42 -3.99
N PRO A 380 6.37 12.72 -5.29
CA PRO A 380 5.72 11.98 -6.37
C PRO A 380 5.92 10.48 -6.22
N GLY A 381 4.85 9.72 -6.22
CA GLY A 381 4.87 8.26 -6.05
C GLY A 381 4.04 7.53 -7.09
N MET A 382 4.47 6.32 -7.44
CA MET A 382 3.70 5.39 -8.25
C MET A 382 3.62 4.03 -7.56
N PHE A 383 2.40 3.59 -7.28
CA PHE A 383 2.07 2.30 -6.73
C PHE A 383 1.33 1.47 -7.77
N PHE A 384 1.66 0.20 -7.91
CA PHE A 384 1.04 -0.68 -8.91
C PHE A 384 0.85 -2.09 -8.37
N PHE A 385 -0.13 -2.79 -8.92
CA PHE A 385 -0.43 -4.16 -8.56
C PHE A 385 0.32 -5.14 -9.46
N LEU A 386 0.79 -6.25 -8.86
CA LEU A 386 1.36 -7.38 -9.56
C LEU A 386 0.46 -8.60 -9.39
N GLY A 387 -0.04 -9.15 -10.47
CA GLY A 387 -0.88 -10.34 -10.50
C GLY A 387 -0.16 -11.59 -10.02
N ILE A 388 -0.84 -12.35 -9.14
CA ILE A 388 -0.32 -13.56 -8.48
C ILE A 388 -1.27 -14.76 -8.58
N THR A 389 -2.36 -14.67 -9.32
CA THR A 389 -3.27 -15.82 -9.54
C THR A 389 -2.80 -16.63 -10.72
N PRO A 390 -2.53 -17.94 -10.58
CA PRO A 390 -2.21 -18.83 -11.70
C PRO A 390 -3.20 -18.64 -12.84
N ARG A 391 -2.69 -18.55 -14.08
CA ARG A 391 -3.50 -18.16 -15.26
C ARG A 391 -4.62 -19.13 -15.60
N GLU A 392 -4.53 -20.36 -15.14
CA GLU A 392 -5.57 -21.39 -15.27
C GLU A 392 -6.71 -21.25 -14.26
N LYS A 393 -6.57 -20.40 -13.25
CA LYS A 393 -7.61 -20.12 -12.26
C LYS A 393 -8.36 -18.84 -12.60
N ASP A 394 -9.66 -18.82 -12.30
CA ASP A 394 -10.46 -17.60 -12.38
C ASP A 394 -10.13 -16.65 -11.23
N TYR A 395 -9.38 -15.59 -11.54
CA TYR A 395 -8.95 -14.59 -10.57
C TYR A 395 -10.10 -13.83 -9.87
N MET A 396 -11.32 -13.91 -10.41
CA MET A 396 -12.49 -13.30 -9.77
C MET A 396 -12.98 -14.08 -8.56
N THR A 397 -12.77 -15.40 -8.56
CA THR A 397 -13.31 -16.33 -7.56
C THR A 397 -12.29 -16.85 -6.55
N VAL A 398 -10.97 -16.68 -6.80
CA VAL A 398 -9.93 -17.09 -5.85
C VAL A 398 -10.03 -16.33 -4.52
N PRO A 399 -9.58 -16.93 -3.41
CA PRO A 399 -9.43 -16.23 -2.14
C PRO A 399 -8.58 -14.98 -2.29
N LYS A 400 -9.09 -13.85 -1.78
CA LYS A 400 -8.41 -12.54 -1.87
C LYS A 400 -7.43 -12.36 -0.71
N ASN A 401 -6.66 -11.27 -0.76
CA ASN A 401 -5.83 -10.83 0.36
C ASN A 401 -6.64 -10.83 1.67
N HIS A 402 -5.98 -11.14 2.79
CA HIS A 402 -6.52 -11.34 4.14
C HIS A 402 -7.33 -12.63 4.33
N SER A 403 -7.49 -13.46 3.31
CA SER A 403 -8.12 -14.78 3.43
C SER A 403 -7.14 -15.79 4.05
N PRO A 404 -7.59 -16.72 4.93
CA PRO A 404 -6.77 -17.85 5.39
C PRO A 404 -6.37 -18.82 4.25
N TYR A 405 -7.00 -18.69 3.09
CA TYR A 405 -6.71 -19.45 1.87
C TYR A 405 -5.98 -18.61 0.81
N PHE A 406 -5.45 -17.44 1.18
CA PHE A 406 -4.67 -16.60 0.27
C PHE A 406 -3.44 -17.36 -0.24
N PHE A 407 -3.21 -17.26 -1.57
CA PHE A 407 -2.09 -17.92 -2.24
C PHE A 407 -1.48 -16.99 -3.28
N ALA A 408 -0.16 -16.94 -3.32
CA ALA A 408 0.60 -16.20 -4.32
C ALA A 408 1.42 -17.17 -5.20
N ASP A 409 1.21 -17.10 -6.52
CA ASP A 409 1.98 -17.82 -7.51
C ASP A 409 3.40 -17.26 -7.60
N GLU A 410 4.41 -18.08 -7.32
CA GLU A 410 5.83 -17.70 -7.37
C GLU A 410 6.32 -17.33 -8.78
N ALA A 411 5.59 -17.70 -9.83
CA ALA A 411 5.90 -17.27 -11.19
C ALA A 411 5.78 -15.75 -11.39
N ALA A 412 5.15 -15.02 -10.46
CA ALA A 412 5.12 -13.56 -10.43
C ALA A 412 6.45 -12.94 -9.95
N LEU A 413 7.22 -13.64 -9.12
CA LEU A 413 8.44 -13.10 -8.48
C LEU A 413 9.45 -12.53 -9.48
N PRO A 414 9.85 -13.23 -10.57
CA PRO A 414 10.81 -12.67 -11.53
C PRO A 414 10.27 -11.42 -12.24
N VAL A 415 8.95 -11.33 -12.45
CA VAL A 415 8.33 -10.12 -13.01
C VAL A 415 8.44 -8.96 -12.04
N GLY A 416 8.14 -9.19 -10.75
CA GLY A 416 8.25 -8.18 -9.69
C GLY A 416 9.68 -7.65 -9.54
N VAL A 417 10.69 -8.52 -9.50
CA VAL A 417 12.11 -8.13 -9.43
C VAL A 417 12.50 -7.26 -10.63
N ARG A 418 12.15 -7.70 -11.85
CA ARG A 418 12.42 -6.92 -13.07
C ARG A 418 11.72 -5.58 -13.06
N LEU A 419 10.47 -5.50 -12.61
CA LEU A 419 9.71 -4.25 -12.51
C LEU A 419 10.39 -3.27 -11.56
N MET A 420 10.67 -3.69 -10.31
CA MET A 420 11.26 -2.80 -9.30
C MET A 420 12.67 -2.34 -9.70
N ALA A 421 13.50 -3.22 -10.23
CA ALA A 421 14.81 -2.84 -10.73
C ALA A 421 14.73 -1.90 -11.95
N SER A 422 13.80 -2.17 -12.89
CA SER A 422 13.68 -1.38 -14.13
C SER A 422 13.08 0.00 -13.89
N VAL A 423 12.08 0.16 -13.00
CA VAL A 423 11.53 1.49 -12.70
C VAL A 423 12.58 2.39 -12.05
N ALA A 424 13.42 1.82 -11.16
CA ALA A 424 14.52 2.56 -10.58
C ALA A 424 15.56 2.96 -11.65
N LEU A 425 16.00 2.01 -12.47
CA LEU A 425 17.01 2.24 -13.51
C LEU A 425 16.54 3.28 -14.55
N ASP A 426 15.32 3.12 -15.09
CA ASP A 426 14.78 4.00 -16.10
C ASP A 426 14.45 5.40 -15.51
N TYR A 427 14.02 5.47 -14.24
CA TYR A 427 13.84 6.75 -13.55
C TYR A 427 15.17 7.51 -13.42
N LEU A 428 16.22 6.84 -12.97
CA LEU A 428 17.55 7.43 -12.80
C LEU A 428 18.18 7.87 -14.13
N ALA A 429 17.90 7.14 -15.23
CA ALA A 429 18.42 7.45 -16.55
C ALA A 429 17.66 8.58 -17.25
N SER A 430 16.47 8.92 -16.82
CA SER A 430 15.64 9.95 -17.44
C SER A 430 15.96 11.35 -16.89
N LYS A 431 15.88 12.36 -17.75
CA LYS A 431 16.10 13.76 -17.33
C LYS A 431 15.08 14.16 -16.25
N PRO A 432 15.47 14.92 -15.21
CA PRO A 432 14.52 15.48 -14.26
C PRO A 432 13.40 16.22 -15.00
N VAL A 433 12.16 16.00 -14.58
CA VAL A 433 11.07 16.90 -14.97
C VAL A 433 11.37 18.20 -14.25
N THR A 434 11.77 19.23 -14.99
CA THR A 434 11.83 20.59 -14.45
C THR A 434 10.39 21.00 -14.14
N PRO A 435 10.11 21.50 -12.93
CA PRO A 435 8.76 21.92 -12.53
C PRO A 435 8.20 23.04 -13.40
#